data_3fc767fbef9bf2f74d67686be36c2c9d
#
_entry.id   3fc767fbef9bf2f74d67686be36c2c9d
#
_cell.length_a   1.000
_cell.length_b   1.000
_cell.length_c   1.000
_cell.angle_alpha   90.00
_cell.angle_beta   90.00
_cell.angle_gamma   90.00
#
_symmetry.space_group_name_H-M   'P 1'
#
loop_
_entity.id
_entity.type
_entity.pdbx_description
1 polymer ?
#
loop_
_entity_poly.entity_id
_entity_poly.type
_entity_poly.pdbx_seq_one_letter_code
_entity_poly.pdbx_strand_id
1 'polypeptide(L)'
;MPDSVSAEHTRTATESVMRNRTPYDSVLDTIGWTPLVRLNKVTRGMRTPVYGKAEIFNPGGSVKDRIGMPIIEQAEREGRLKPGGTIVEGTSGNTGVALAIAAVLRGYRCIFTMPDKMSQEKVRLLKAFGAEVIITPTAVPADHPDSYVMMAKRIAQETPNAILADQFYNDANPAAHYATTGPELWEQSEGRITHFVCGAGTGGTATGVGRYLKEKNPKIQIIVGDPQGSILTEYWRSQGANKIEGTPY
;
A
#
# COMPACT_ATOMS: atom_id res chain seq x y z
N MET A 1 -22.47 8.65 -43.98
CA MET A 1 -21.15 8.17 -43.48
C MET A 1 -21.25 7.92 -41.99
N PRO A 2 -21.32 6.67 -41.50
CA PRO A 2 -21.30 6.37 -40.08
C PRO A 2 -19.87 6.00 -39.66
N ASP A 3 -19.40 6.75 -38.78
CA ASP A 3 -18.57 6.62 -37.58
C ASP A 3 -17.56 5.47 -37.48
N SER A 4 -16.29 5.82 -37.73
CA SER A 4 -15.10 5.03 -37.51
C SER A 4 -14.64 4.99 -36.02
N VAL A 5 -15.46 5.47 -35.09
CA VAL A 5 -15.12 5.57 -33.63
C VAL A 5 -15.37 4.26 -32.86
N SER A 6 -16.13 3.30 -33.42
CA SER A 6 -16.54 2.10 -32.69
C SER A 6 -15.52 0.94 -32.65
N ALA A 7 -14.53 0.93 -33.57
CA ALA A 7 -13.62 -0.21 -33.71
C ALA A 7 -12.42 -0.17 -32.74
N GLU A 8 -11.92 1.00 -32.37
CA GLU A 8 -10.78 1.12 -31.45
C GLU A 8 -11.17 0.88 -29.98
N HIS A 9 -12.37 1.32 -29.56
CA HIS A 9 -12.87 1.05 -28.20
C HIS A 9 -13.17 -0.43 -27.94
N THR A 10 -13.47 -1.18 -29.00
CA THR A 10 -13.77 -2.63 -28.88
C THR A 10 -12.51 -3.49 -28.72
N ARG A 11 -11.37 -3.05 -29.28
CA ARG A 11 -10.10 -3.77 -29.12
C ARG A 11 -9.53 -3.71 -27.70
N THR A 12 -9.52 -2.54 -27.06
CA THR A 12 -9.00 -2.37 -25.69
C THR A 12 -9.85 -3.09 -24.64
N ALA A 13 -11.18 -3.13 -24.79
CA ALA A 13 -12.06 -3.89 -23.92
C ALA A 13 -11.84 -5.40 -24.03
N THR A 14 -11.57 -5.90 -25.24
CA THR A 14 -11.33 -7.34 -25.49
C THR A 14 -9.98 -7.79 -24.94
N GLU A 15 -8.93 -6.97 -25.02
CA GLU A 15 -7.61 -7.29 -24.46
C GLU A 15 -7.61 -7.25 -22.92
N SER A 16 -8.31 -6.32 -22.29
CA SER A 16 -8.43 -6.29 -20.82
C SER A 16 -9.24 -7.47 -20.27
N VAL A 17 -10.26 -7.92 -21.01
CA VAL A 17 -11.04 -9.12 -20.68
C VAL A 17 -10.25 -10.41 -20.92
N MET A 18 -9.25 -10.41 -21.82
CA MET A 18 -8.40 -11.56 -22.07
C MET A 18 -7.37 -11.83 -20.96
N ARG A 19 -6.89 -10.80 -20.24
CA ARG A 19 -5.94 -10.97 -19.12
C ARG A 19 -6.50 -11.81 -17.97
N ASN A 20 -7.80 -11.85 -17.77
CA ASN A 20 -8.47 -12.61 -16.69
C ASN A 20 -8.95 -14.01 -17.10
N ARG A 21 -8.54 -14.54 -18.26
CA ARG A 21 -9.00 -15.86 -18.74
C ARG A 21 -8.03 -17.00 -18.49
N THR A 22 -6.78 -16.71 -18.14
CA THR A 22 -5.80 -17.71 -17.75
C THR A 22 -5.83 -17.93 -16.25
N PRO A 23 -5.73 -19.19 -15.78
CA PRO A 23 -5.57 -19.45 -14.35
C PRO A 23 -4.32 -18.74 -13.80
N TYR A 24 -4.41 -18.26 -12.57
CA TYR A 24 -3.27 -17.77 -11.83
C TYR A 24 -2.63 -18.89 -11.03
N ASP A 25 -1.31 -18.93 -10.94
CA ASP A 25 -0.59 -19.93 -10.15
C ASP A 25 -0.64 -19.61 -8.65
N SER A 26 -0.80 -18.33 -8.29
CA SER A 26 -0.84 -17.85 -6.92
C SER A 26 -1.86 -16.74 -6.74
N VAL A 27 -2.42 -16.64 -5.54
CA VAL A 27 -3.24 -15.48 -5.15
C VAL A 27 -2.45 -14.17 -5.21
N LEU A 28 -1.13 -14.20 -5.08
CA LEU A 28 -0.27 -13.02 -5.22
C LEU A 28 -0.28 -12.45 -6.64
N ASP A 29 -0.50 -13.29 -7.66
CA ASP A 29 -0.56 -12.86 -9.06
C ASP A 29 -1.83 -12.04 -9.36
N THR A 30 -2.80 -12.06 -8.44
CA THR A 30 -4.02 -11.26 -8.53
C THR A 30 -3.85 -9.84 -7.96
N ILE A 31 -2.68 -9.54 -7.36
CA ILE A 31 -2.40 -8.21 -6.81
C ILE A 31 -2.17 -7.23 -7.96
N GLY A 32 -2.81 -6.08 -7.86
CA GLY A 32 -2.70 -5.05 -8.87
C GLY A 32 -3.75 -5.16 -9.97
N TRP A 33 -3.59 -4.34 -10.99
CA TRP A 33 -4.57 -4.14 -12.07
C TRP A 33 -6.00 -3.94 -11.56
N THR A 34 -6.10 -3.34 -10.38
CA THR A 34 -7.38 -3.02 -9.74
C THR A 34 -8.23 -2.11 -10.63
N PRO A 35 -9.56 -2.22 -10.58
CA PRO A 35 -10.43 -1.42 -11.43
C PRO A 35 -10.26 0.09 -11.23
N LEU A 36 -10.28 0.84 -12.32
CA LEU A 36 -10.40 2.28 -12.33
C LEU A 36 -11.87 2.64 -12.64
N VAL A 37 -12.63 3.03 -11.61
CA VAL A 37 -14.09 3.18 -11.68
C VAL A 37 -14.50 4.65 -11.73
N ARG A 38 -15.33 5.03 -12.70
CA ARG A 38 -15.85 6.39 -12.80
C ARG A 38 -16.80 6.72 -11.66
N LEU A 39 -16.59 7.87 -11.01
CA LEU A 39 -17.43 8.35 -9.92
C LEU A 39 -18.57 9.23 -10.47
N ASN A 40 -19.73 8.63 -10.74
CA ASN A 40 -20.80 9.32 -11.47
C ASN A 40 -21.68 10.22 -10.60
N LYS A 41 -21.99 9.81 -9.36
CA LYS A 41 -22.92 10.54 -8.48
C LYS A 41 -22.28 11.74 -7.81
N VAL A 42 -21.13 11.53 -7.16
CA VAL A 42 -20.43 12.58 -6.38
C VAL A 42 -19.80 13.66 -7.26
N THR A 43 -19.62 13.38 -8.54
CA THR A 43 -19.03 14.31 -9.52
C THR A 43 -20.05 14.85 -10.53
N ARG A 44 -21.35 14.73 -10.23
CA ARG A 44 -22.41 15.26 -11.11
C ARG A 44 -22.23 16.77 -11.31
N GLY A 45 -22.22 17.20 -12.56
CA GLY A 45 -22.03 18.62 -12.93
C GLY A 45 -20.57 19.03 -13.12
N MET A 46 -19.59 18.19 -12.78
CA MET A 46 -18.19 18.44 -13.12
C MET A 46 -17.92 18.18 -14.61
N ARG A 47 -17.14 19.06 -15.24
CA ARG A 47 -16.74 18.90 -16.65
C ARG A 47 -15.71 17.80 -16.85
N THR A 48 -14.80 17.64 -15.86
CA THR A 48 -13.73 16.64 -15.90
C THR A 48 -14.19 15.36 -15.20
N PRO A 49 -14.05 14.19 -15.84
CA PRO A 49 -14.37 12.92 -15.20
C PRO A 49 -13.39 12.62 -14.05
N VAL A 50 -13.92 12.08 -12.95
CA VAL A 50 -13.15 11.63 -11.81
C VAL A 50 -13.32 10.13 -11.67
N TYR A 51 -12.20 9.44 -11.39
CA TYR A 51 -12.15 8.00 -11.24
C TYR A 51 -11.57 7.61 -9.89
N GLY A 52 -12.07 6.51 -9.33
CA GLY A 52 -11.51 5.87 -8.14
C GLY A 52 -10.75 4.61 -8.52
N LYS A 53 -9.49 4.51 -8.11
CA LYS A 53 -8.71 3.28 -8.20
C LYS A 53 -9.13 2.36 -7.05
N ALA A 54 -9.85 1.28 -7.36
CA ALA A 54 -10.54 0.46 -6.37
C ALA A 54 -9.62 -0.61 -5.78
N GLU A 55 -8.71 -0.23 -4.89
CA GLU A 55 -7.71 -1.09 -4.26
C GLU A 55 -8.29 -2.18 -3.35
N ILE A 56 -9.58 -2.10 -3.03
CA ILE A 56 -10.32 -3.14 -2.30
C ILE A 56 -10.38 -4.47 -3.07
N PHE A 57 -10.15 -4.47 -4.37
CA PHE A 57 -10.13 -5.69 -5.20
C PHE A 57 -8.82 -6.47 -5.14
N ASN A 58 -7.80 -5.98 -4.45
CA ASN A 58 -6.66 -6.81 -4.12
C ASN A 58 -7.06 -7.94 -3.15
N PRO A 59 -6.37 -9.08 -3.13
CA PRO A 59 -6.78 -10.27 -2.36
C PRO A 59 -6.87 -10.05 -0.84
N GLY A 60 -6.04 -9.18 -0.27
CA GLY A 60 -6.13 -8.76 1.14
C GLY A 60 -7.04 -7.55 1.35
N GLY A 61 -7.72 -7.06 0.30
CA GLY A 61 -8.72 -6.00 0.35
C GLY A 61 -8.15 -4.59 0.48
N SER A 62 -6.88 -4.36 0.17
CA SER A 62 -6.31 -3.02 0.32
C SER A 62 -5.12 -2.73 -0.60
N VAL A 63 -4.77 -1.45 -0.68
CA VAL A 63 -3.55 -0.97 -1.36
C VAL A 63 -2.27 -1.54 -0.76
N LYS A 64 -2.30 -2.01 0.48
CA LYS A 64 -1.13 -2.56 1.18
C LYS A 64 -0.68 -3.92 0.63
N ASP A 65 -1.56 -4.64 -0.07
CA ASP A 65 -1.21 -5.91 -0.70
C ASP A 65 -0.03 -5.76 -1.68
N ARG A 66 0.06 -4.60 -2.31
CA ARG A 66 1.13 -4.25 -3.25
C ARG A 66 2.53 -4.18 -2.65
N ILE A 67 2.63 -3.97 -1.34
CA ILE A 67 3.92 -3.78 -0.67
C ILE A 67 4.41 -5.02 0.09
N GLY A 68 3.52 -5.97 0.39
CA GLY A 68 3.86 -7.15 1.19
C GLY A 68 4.99 -7.98 0.58
N MET A 69 4.81 -8.44 -0.66
CA MET A 69 5.84 -9.21 -1.36
C MET A 69 7.12 -8.41 -1.66
N PRO A 70 7.07 -7.17 -2.19
CA PRO A 70 8.28 -6.37 -2.43
C PRO A 70 9.16 -6.15 -1.21
N ILE A 71 8.59 -5.97 -0.02
CA ILE A 71 9.34 -5.86 1.25
C ILE A 71 10.10 -7.16 1.55
N ILE A 72 9.42 -8.30 1.40
CA ILE A 72 10.03 -9.62 1.63
C ILE A 72 11.15 -9.87 0.63
N GLU A 73 10.90 -9.69 -0.66
CA GLU A 73 11.88 -9.91 -1.73
C GLU A 73 13.10 -8.99 -1.60
N GLN A 74 12.92 -7.76 -1.16
CA GLN A 74 14.04 -6.89 -0.87
C GLN A 74 14.91 -7.46 0.25
N ALA A 75 14.31 -7.90 1.34
CA ALA A 75 15.03 -8.46 2.47
C ALA A 75 15.76 -9.77 2.11
N GLU A 76 15.15 -10.60 1.26
CA GLU A 76 15.77 -11.81 0.70
C GLU A 76 17.00 -11.46 -0.17
N ARG A 77 16.87 -10.53 -1.10
CA ARG A 77 17.97 -10.09 -1.98
C ARG A 77 19.14 -9.48 -1.21
N GLU A 78 18.85 -8.77 -0.13
CA GLU A 78 19.85 -8.18 0.76
C GLU A 78 20.44 -9.18 1.77
N GLY A 79 19.96 -10.43 1.78
CA GLY A 79 20.41 -11.48 2.71
C GLY A 79 20.00 -11.25 4.16
N ARG A 80 19.12 -10.29 4.44
CA ARG A 80 18.59 -10.00 5.78
C ARG A 80 17.55 -11.01 6.25
N LEU A 81 16.79 -11.59 5.32
CA LEU A 81 15.80 -12.63 5.58
C LEU A 81 16.21 -13.93 4.90
N LYS A 82 16.38 -14.98 5.67
CA LYS A 82 16.73 -16.33 5.17
C LYS A 82 15.51 -17.25 5.28
N PRO A 83 15.47 -18.37 4.54
CA PRO A 83 14.37 -19.34 4.62
C PRO A 83 13.99 -19.70 6.04
N GLY A 84 12.68 -19.78 6.33
CA GLY A 84 12.15 -20.05 7.68
C GLY A 84 12.25 -18.89 8.66
N GLY A 85 12.67 -17.71 8.21
CA GLY A 85 12.79 -16.52 9.05
C GLY A 85 11.45 -15.93 9.48
N THR A 86 11.54 -14.83 10.23
CA THR A 86 10.38 -14.17 10.84
C THR A 86 10.26 -12.73 10.36
N ILE A 87 9.06 -12.33 9.97
CA ILE A 87 8.71 -10.98 9.58
C ILE A 87 7.97 -10.34 10.75
N VAL A 88 8.49 -9.23 11.23
CA VAL A 88 7.89 -8.46 12.33
C VAL A 88 7.41 -7.12 11.83
N GLU A 89 6.23 -6.69 12.26
CA GLU A 89 5.70 -5.37 11.91
C GLU A 89 4.77 -4.83 13.01
N GLY A 90 4.92 -3.55 13.30
CA GLY A 90 3.94 -2.80 14.08
C GLY A 90 2.84 -2.27 13.16
N THR A 91 1.63 -2.84 13.23
CA THR A 91 0.59 -2.51 12.26
C THR A 91 -0.80 -2.42 12.87
N SER A 92 -1.63 -1.55 12.30
CA SER A 92 -3.06 -1.46 12.62
C SER A 92 -3.95 -2.37 11.76
N GLY A 93 -3.39 -3.20 10.86
CA GLY A 93 -4.16 -4.21 10.14
C GLY A 93 -3.74 -4.49 8.70
N ASN A 94 -4.01 -3.62 7.74
CA ASN A 94 -3.88 -3.93 6.31
C ASN A 94 -2.45 -4.33 5.86
N THR A 95 -1.43 -3.71 6.41
CA THR A 95 -0.04 -4.10 6.13
C THR A 95 0.26 -5.48 6.69
N GLY A 96 -0.25 -5.79 7.89
CA GLY A 96 -0.13 -7.12 8.46
C GLY A 96 -0.78 -8.20 7.59
N VAL A 97 -1.96 -7.92 7.01
CA VAL A 97 -2.63 -8.83 6.07
C VAL A 97 -1.76 -9.07 4.83
N ALA A 98 -1.26 -8.01 4.22
CA ALA A 98 -0.40 -8.10 3.04
C ALA A 98 0.87 -8.93 3.30
N LEU A 99 1.55 -8.66 4.42
CA LEU A 99 2.73 -9.40 4.84
C LEU A 99 2.40 -10.86 5.17
N ALA A 100 1.28 -11.12 5.84
CA ALA A 100 0.86 -12.47 6.20
C ALA A 100 0.58 -13.33 4.98
N ILE A 101 -0.17 -12.83 3.98
CA ILE A 101 -0.43 -13.54 2.73
C ILE A 101 0.89 -13.90 2.03
N ALA A 102 1.79 -12.92 1.88
CA ALA A 102 3.07 -13.12 1.23
C ALA A 102 3.97 -14.10 2.02
N ALA A 103 4.02 -13.96 3.34
CA ALA A 103 4.83 -14.78 4.21
C ALA A 103 4.42 -16.26 4.21
N VAL A 104 3.12 -16.54 4.29
CA VAL A 104 2.60 -17.93 4.26
C VAL A 104 3.03 -18.64 2.98
N LEU A 105 2.94 -17.97 1.83
CA LEU A 105 3.31 -18.55 0.53
C LEU A 105 4.83 -18.73 0.36
N ARG A 106 5.64 -17.99 1.12
CA ARG A 106 7.12 -18.08 1.11
C ARG A 106 7.69 -18.90 2.28
N GLY A 107 6.82 -19.42 3.18
CA GLY A 107 7.25 -20.22 4.32
C GLY A 107 7.90 -19.42 5.46
N TYR A 108 7.52 -18.15 5.61
CA TYR A 108 7.97 -17.28 6.70
C TYR A 108 6.95 -17.23 7.83
N ARG A 109 7.43 -16.98 9.04
CA ARG A 109 6.61 -16.66 10.21
C ARG A 109 6.30 -15.16 10.25
N CYS A 110 5.18 -14.81 10.87
CA CYS A 110 4.83 -13.41 11.13
C CYS A 110 4.57 -13.16 12.61
N ILE A 111 5.09 -12.05 13.13
CA ILE A 111 4.76 -11.51 14.45
C ILE A 111 4.31 -10.07 14.25
N PHE A 112 3.07 -9.77 14.63
CA PHE A 112 2.52 -8.42 14.52
C PHE A 112 2.20 -7.84 15.88
N THR A 113 2.65 -6.61 16.12
CA THR A 113 2.24 -5.85 17.29
C THR A 113 1.12 -4.89 16.92
N MET A 114 0.06 -4.88 17.71
CA MET A 114 -1.16 -4.09 17.43
C MET A 114 -1.63 -3.35 18.68
N PRO A 115 -2.05 -2.07 18.54
CA PRO A 115 -2.70 -1.37 19.64
C PRO A 115 -4.02 -2.03 20.05
N ASP A 116 -4.33 -2.01 21.34
CA ASP A 116 -5.54 -2.62 21.92
C ASP A 116 -6.86 -2.00 21.44
N LYS A 117 -6.83 -0.78 20.90
CA LYS A 117 -7.99 -0.12 20.24
C LYS A 117 -8.42 -0.77 18.93
N MET A 118 -7.59 -1.65 18.34
CA MET A 118 -7.92 -2.29 17.07
C MET A 118 -9.03 -3.33 17.24
N SER A 119 -9.85 -3.48 16.18
CA SER A 119 -10.96 -4.43 16.22
C SER A 119 -10.49 -5.87 16.36
N GLN A 120 -11.23 -6.67 17.15
CA GLN A 120 -10.96 -8.10 17.31
C GLN A 120 -11.04 -8.87 15.99
N GLU A 121 -11.80 -8.38 15.02
CA GLU A 121 -11.91 -8.94 13.70
C GLU A 121 -10.55 -8.92 12.95
N LYS A 122 -9.84 -7.78 13.01
CA LYS A 122 -8.49 -7.66 12.43
C LYS A 122 -7.48 -8.60 13.10
N VAL A 123 -7.54 -8.71 14.42
CA VAL A 123 -6.69 -9.65 15.17
C VAL A 123 -6.96 -11.09 14.74
N ARG A 124 -8.24 -11.48 14.64
CA ARG A 124 -8.63 -12.83 14.22
C ARG A 124 -8.20 -13.13 12.79
N LEU A 125 -8.33 -12.16 11.90
CA LEU A 125 -7.90 -12.30 10.50
C LEU A 125 -6.40 -12.60 10.40
N LEU A 126 -5.55 -11.85 11.10
CA LEU A 126 -4.11 -12.09 11.10
C LEU A 126 -3.75 -13.46 11.72
N LYS A 127 -4.42 -13.85 12.79
CA LYS A 127 -4.26 -15.19 13.39
C LYS A 127 -4.72 -16.31 12.47
N ALA A 128 -5.75 -16.09 11.66
CA ALA A 128 -6.22 -17.06 10.65
C ALA A 128 -5.18 -17.32 9.55
N PHE A 129 -4.32 -16.34 9.25
CA PHE A 129 -3.15 -16.52 8.39
C PHE A 129 -1.94 -17.16 9.12
N GLY A 130 -2.10 -17.57 10.38
CA GLY A 130 -1.02 -18.17 11.17
C GLY A 130 -0.06 -17.19 11.82
N ALA A 131 -0.35 -15.89 11.81
CA ALA A 131 0.50 -14.90 12.45
C ALA A 131 0.30 -14.89 13.98
N GLU A 132 1.40 -14.68 14.69
CA GLU A 132 1.37 -14.30 16.08
C GLU A 132 0.98 -12.81 16.21
N VAL A 133 0.03 -12.49 17.08
CA VAL A 133 -0.41 -11.11 17.29
C VAL A 133 -0.27 -10.75 18.76
N ILE A 134 0.56 -9.74 19.03
CA ILE A 134 0.85 -9.20 20.35
C ILE A 134 0.10 -7.88 20.50
N ILE A 135 -0.77 -7.81 21.50
CA ILE A 135 -1.55 -6.60 21.78
C ILE A 135 -0.74 -5.68 22.69
N THR A 136 -0.69 -4.41 22.35
CA THR A 136 0.04 -3.38 23.09
C THR A 136 -0.91 -2.24 23.50
N PRO A 137 -0.58 -1.49 24.57
CA PRO A 137 -1.40 -0.36 24.99
C PRO A 137 -1.44 0.75 23.93
N THR A 138 -2.63 1.35 23.73
CA THR A 138 -2.79 2.52 22.87
C THR A 138 -2.40 3.82 23.56
N ALA A 139 -2.60 3.88 24.89
CA ALA A 139 -2.45 5.12 25.67
C ALA A 139 -0.99 5.40 26.09
N VAL A 140 -0.04 5.14 25.18
CA VAL A 140 1.39 5.41 25.40
C VAL A 140 1.96 6.21 24.23
N PRO A 141 2.96 7.08 24.46
CA PRO A 141 3.67 7.75 23.36
C PRO A 141 4.31 6.77 22.38
N ALA A 142 4.56 7.21 21.13
CA ALA A 142 5.09 6.33 20.09
C ALA A 142 6.49 5.81 20.39
N ASP A 143 7.30 6.57 21.12
CA ASP A 143 8.66 6.24 21.57
C ASP A 143 8.69 5.44 22.88
N HIS A 144 7.53 5.21 23.51
CA HIS A 144 7.45 4.38 24.71
C HIS A 144 7.83 2.92 24.39
N PRO A 145 8.60 2.23 25.23
CA PRO A 145 9.02 0.85 25.00
C PRO A 145 7.87 -0.13 24.72
N ASP A 146 6.69 0.11 25.30
CA ASP A 146 5.51 -0.73 25.12
C ASP A 146 4.61 -0.28 23.96
N SER A 147 4.99 0.77 23.22
CA SER A 147 4.27 1.12 21.99
C SER A 147 4.37 0.00 20.96
N TYR A 148 3.36 -0.14 20.11
CA TYR A 148 3.35 -1.19 19.09
C TYR A 148 4.56 -1.08 18.13
N VAL A 149 5.05 0.14 17.87
CA VAL A 149 6.23 0.36 17.02
C VAL A 149 7.51 -0.08 17.71
N MET A 150 7.73 0.36 18.96
CA MET A 150 8.96 0.03 19.69
C MET A 150 9.01 -1.45 20.07
N MET A 151 7.87 -2.04 20.39
CA MET A 151 7.79 -3.47 20.64
C MET A 151 8.12 -4.29 19.37
N ALA A 152 7.61 -3.90 18.21
CA ALA A 152 7.98 -4.57 16.95
C ALA A 152 9.49 -4.49 16.69
N LYS A 153 10.09 -3.32 16.88
CA LYS A 153 11.55 -3.13 16.74
C LYS A 153 12.35 -4.05 17.67
N ARG A 154 11.95 -4.10 18.93
CA ARG A 154 12.60 -4.97 19.94
C ARG A 154 12.48 -6.44 19.55
N ILE A 155 11.29 -6.92 19.21
CA ILE A 155 11.07 -8.31 18.80
C ILE A 155 11.90 -8.66 17.57
N ALA A 156 11.98 -7.78 16.58
CA ALA A 156 12.79 -8.02 15.39
C ALA A 156 14.29 -8.11 15.71
N GLN A 157 14.78 -7.35 16.69
CA GLN A 157 16.18 -7.38 17.11
C GLN A 157 16.51 -8.63 17.95
N GLU A 158 15.59 -9.07 18.79
CA GLU A 158 15.78 -10.20 19.71
C GLU A 158 15.50 -11.57 19.05
N THR A 159 14.79 -11.59 17.92
CA THR A 159 14.43 -12.83 17.24
C THR A 159 15.49 -13.19 16.18
N PRO A 160 16.14 -14.35 16.28
CA PRO A 160 17.08 -14.79 15.24
C PRO A 160 16.43 -14.91 13.86
N ASN A 161 17.14 -14.51 12.81
CA ASN A 161 16.65 -14.52 11.44
C ASN A 161 15.31 -13.78 11.28
N ALA A 162 15.13 -12.65 11.97
CA ALA A 162 13.96 -11.81 11.84
C ALA A 162 14.29 -10.49 11.16
N ILE A 163 13.29 -9.92 10.48
CA ILE A 163 13.33 -8.56 9.95
C ILE A 163 12.16 -7.74 10.50
N LEU A 164 12.37 -6.45 10.67
CA LEU A 164 11.31 -5.47 10.75
C LEU A 164 10.92 -5.08 9.32
N ALA A 165 9.64 -5.19 8.96
CA ALA A 165 9.18 -4.80 7.62
C ALA A 165 9.24 -3.29 7.43
N ASP A 166 8.96 -2.52 8.49
CA ASP A 166 9.15 -1.06 8.60
C ASP A 166 8.52 -0.27 7.45
N GLN A 167 7.22 -0.46 7.24
CA GLN A 167 6.51 0.13 6.10
C GLN A 167 6.67 1.66 5.94
N PHE A 168 7.01 2.38 7.02
CA PHE A 168 7.17 3.82 7.01
C PHE A 168 8.52 4.27 6.42
N TYR A 169 9.57 3.50 6.62
CA TYR A 169 10.94 3.85 6.22
C TYR A 169 11.53 2.89 5.18
N ASN A 170 10.80 1.86 4.78
CA ASN A 170 11.27 0.89 3.81
C ASN A 170 11.02 1.38 2.38
N ASP A 171 12.09 1.58 1.62
CA ASP A 171 12.05 2.04 0.23
C ASP A 171 11.32 1.08 -0.71
N ALA A 172 11.15 -0.20 -0.36
CA ALA A 172 10.32 -1.13 -1.11
C ALA A 172 8.87 -0.67 -1.22
N ASN A 173 8.35 0.09 -0.24
CA ASN A 173 7.00 0.61 -0.28
C ASN A 173 6.79 1.59 -1.45
N PRO A 174 7.46 2.75 -1.55
CA PRO A 174 7.31 3.62 -2.70
C PRO A 174 7.76 2.97 -4.02
N ALA A 175 8.77 2.09 -3.99
CA ALA A 175 9.23 1.36 -5.17
C ALA A 175 8.14 0.44 -5.75
N ALA A 176 7.38 -0.26 -4.91
CA ALA A 176 6.26 -1.09 -5.34
C ALA A 176 5.19 -0.27 -6.08
N HIS A 177 4.85 0.90 -5.57
CA HIS A 177 3.88 1.79 -6.22
C HIS A 177 4.41 2.42 -7.51
N TYR A 178 5.71 2.72 -7.57
CA TYR A 178 6.35 3.18 -8.80
C TYR A 178 6.30 2.10 -9.88
N ALA A 179 6.57 0.85 -9.52
CA ALA A 179 6.61 -0.28 -10.44
C ALA A 179 5.22 -0.80 -10.87
N THR A 180 4.18 -0.57 -10.08
CA THR A 180 2.85 -1.14 -10.33
C THR A 180 1.74 -0.10 -10.44
N THR A 181 1.39 0.59 -9.36
CA THR A 181 0.24 1.50 -9.30
C THR A 181 0.36 2.67 -10.27
N GLY A 182 1.55 3.22 -10.40
CA GLY A 182 1.84 4.31 -11.35
C GLY A 182 1.61 3.91 -12.80
N PRO A 183 2.25 2.83 -13.31
CA PRO A 183 1.99 2.28 -14.64
C PRO A 183 0.53 1.95 -14.90
N GLU A 184 -0.15 1.28 -13.96
CA GLU A 184 -1.57 0.94 -14.10
C GLU A 184 -2.45 2.19 -14.29
N LEU A 185 -2.26 3.22 -13.46
CA LEU A 185 -3.01 4.48 -13.58
C LEU A 185 -2.75 5.17 -14.93
N TRP A 186 -1.52 5.17 -15.38
CA TRP A 186 -1.13 5.73 -16.67
C TRP A 186 -1.81 4.99 -17.83
N GLU A 187 -1.72 3.66 -17.84
CA GLU A 187 -2.31 2.82 -18.88
C GLU A 187 -3.84 2.87 -18.88
N GLN A 188 -4.46 2.67 -17.70
CA GLN A 188 -5.92 2.70 -17.56
C GLN A 188 -6.56 4.07 -17.87
N SER A 189 -5.81 5.16 -17.72
CA SER A 189 -6.23 6.50 -18.14
C SER A 189 -5.85 6.84 -19.57
N GLU A 190 -5.22 5.92 -20.30
CA GLU A 190 -4.70 6.16 -21.66
C GLU A 190 -3.77 7.39 -21.72
N GLY A 191 -3.00 7.61 -20.65
CA GLY A 191 -2.13 8.77 -20.53
C GLY A 191 -2.86 10.12 -20.36
N ARG A 192 -4.18 10.12 -20.20
CA ARG A 192 -5.00 11.34 -20.09
C ARG A 192 -5.13 11.89 -18.67
N ILE A 193 -4.54 11.23 -17.70
CA ILE A 193 -4.55 11.67 -16.30
C ILE A 193 -3.89 13.05 -16.15
N THR A 194 -4.57 13.97 -15.49
CA THR A 194 -4.08 15.32 -15.21
C THR A 194 -3.85 15.59 -13.74
N HIS A 195 -4.57 14.87 -12.88
CA HIS A 195 -4.49 15.02 -11.42
C HIS A 195 -4.51 13.64 -10.79
N PHE A 196 -3.60 13.39 -9.88
CA PHE A 196 -3.62 12.23 -9.00
C PHE A 196 -3.85 12.70 -7.57
N VAL A 197 -4.92 12.20 -6.95
CA VAL A 197 -5.32 12.56 -5.59
C VAL A 197 -5.26 11.33 -4.71
N CYS A 198 -4.57 11.43 -3.59
CA CYS A 198 -4.51 10.35 -2.59
C CYS A 198 -4.39 10.92 -1.17
N GLY A 199 -4.69 10.11 -0.16
CA GLY A 199 -4.29 10.36 1.22
C GLY A 199 -2.85 9.93 1.45
N ALA A 200 -2.22 10.41 2.51
CA ALA A 200 -0.91 9.94 2.95
C ALA A 200 -1.00 9.30 4.34
N GLY A 201 -0.67 8.01 4.39
CA GLY A 201 -0.30 7.32 5.62
C GLY A 201 1.23 7.24 5.68
N THR A 202 1.81 6.19 5.09
CA THR A 202 3.27 6.05 4.97
C THR A 202 3.90 6.93 3.89
N GLY A 203 3.09 7.56 3.03
CA GLY A 203 3.57 8.33 1.88
C GLY A 203 3.95 7.48 0.65
N GLY A 204 4.06 6.16 0.78
CA GLY A 204 4.55 5.28 -0.30
C GLY A 204 3.77 5.41 -1.61
N THR A 205 2.44 5.42 -1.55
CA THR A 205 1.58 5.59 -2.74
C THR A 205 1.79 6.96 -3.39
N ALA A 206 1.77 8.03 -2.60
CA ALA A 206 1.97 9.39 -3.11
C ALA A 206 3.34 9.55 -3.79
N THR A 207 4.38 9.01 -3.15
CA THR A 207 5.76 9.07 -3.64
C THR A 207 5.96 8.23 -4.89
N GLY A 208 5.59 6.94 -4.86
CA GLY A 208 5.84 6.03 -5.97
C GLY A 208 5.03 6.40 -7.22
N VAL A 209 3.72 6.60 -7.06
CA VAL A 209 2.84 7.02 -8.16
C VAL A 209 3.21 8.41 -8.67
N GLY A 210 3.44 9.35 -7.72
CA GLY A 210 3.79 10.72 -8.07
C GLY A 210 5.06 10.80 -8.90
N ARG A 211 6.11 10.09 -8.50
CA ARG A 211 7.36 10.01 -9.26
C ARG A 211 7.10 9.46 -10.67
N TYR A 212 6.45 8.32 -10.81
CA TYR A 212 6.18 7.71 -12.09
C TYR A 212 5.38 8.64 -13.02
N LEU A 213 4.29 9.23 -12.52
CA LEU A 213 3.43 10.11 -13.32
C LEU A 213 4.15 11.40 -13.73
N LYS A 214 4.98 11.97 -12.86
CA LYS A 214 5.80 13.16 -13.18
C LYS A 214 6.86 12.88 -14.25
N GLU A 215 7.44 11.69 -14.27
CA GLU A 215 8.36 11.26 -15.33
C GLU A 215 7.64 11.11 -16.67
N LYS A 216 6.37 10.65 -16.69
CA LYS A 216 5.55 10.57 -17.90
C LYS A 216 5.09 11.94 -18.39
N ASN A 217 4.62 12.78 -17.50
CA ASN A 217 4.19 14.14 -17.82
C ASN A 217 4.37 15.07 -16.59
N PRO A 218 5.35 15.96 -16.60
CA PRO A 218 5.64 16.89 -15.49
C PRO A 218 4.46 17.80 -15.11
N LYS A 219 3.49 18.00 -16.01
CA LYS A 219 2.32 18.85 -15.78
C LYS A 219 1.25 18.18 -14.89
N ILE A 220 1.30 16.86 -14.71
CA ILE A 220 0.36 16.16 -13.84
C ILE A 220 0.49 16.69 -12.42
N GLN A 221 -0.64 17.05 -11.81
CA GLN A 221 -0.68 17.51 -10.43
C GLN A 221 -0.82 16.32 -9.47
N ILE A 222 0.02 16.28 -8.45
CA ILE A 222 -0.04 15.31 -7.36
C ILE A 222 -0.61 16.03 -6.15
N ILE A 223 -1.76 15.60 -5.69
CA ILE A 223 -2.50 16.22 -4.60
C ILE A 223 -2.62 15.22 -3.45
N VAL A 224 -2.09 15.58 -2.30
CA VAL A 224 -2.23 14.81 -1.07
C VAL A 224 -3.32 15.43 -0.22
N GLY A 225 -4.39 14.66 0.01
CA GLY A 225 -5.43 15.03 0.97
C GLY A 225 -4.91 14.78 2.38
N ASP A 226 -4.70 15.83 3.13
CA ASP A 226 -4.17 15.79 4.49
C ASP A 226 -5.25 16.20 5.49
N PRO A 227 -5.64 15.34 6.46
CA PRO A 227 -6.70 15.66 7.41
C PRO A 227 -6.26 16.72 8.40
N GLN A 228 -7.22 17.47 8.93
CA GLN A 228 -6.96 18.42 10.02
C GLN A 228 -6.38 17.68 11.23
N GLY A 229 -5.33 18.25 11.81
CA GLY A 229 -4.59 17.64 12.92
C GLY A 229 -3.44 16.72 12.51
N SER A 230 -3.27 16.47 11.19
CA SER A 230 -2.07 15.82 10.69
C SER A 230 -0.85 16.74 10.74
N ILE A 231 0.31 16.14 10.94
CA ILE A 231 1.59 16.85 10.93
C ILE A 231 2.18 17.06 9.53
N LEU A 232 1.66 16.36 8.51
CA LEU A 232 2.30 16.30 7.19
C LEU A 232 2.33 17.64 6.48
N THR A 233 1.22 18.40 6.51
CA THR A 233 1.15 19.73 5.90
C THR A 233 2.13 20.70 6.54
N GLU A 234 2.23 20.74 7.88
CA GLU A 234 3.16 21.59 8.61
C GLU A 234 4.61 21.19 8.35
N TYR A 235 4.90 19.90 8.34
CA TYR A 235 6.22 19.36 8.00
C TYR A 235 6.64 19.78 6.58
N TRP A 236 5.73 19.65 5.62
CA TRP A 236 5.99 20.05 4.24
C TRP A 236 6.18 21.55 4.07
N ARG A 237 5.33 22.37 4.69
CA ARG A 237 5.41 23.85 4.64
C ARG A 237 6.69 24.37 5.27
N SER A 238 7.12 23.77 6.36
CA SER A 238 8.36 24.12 7.05
C SER A 238 9.62 23.51 6.40
N GLN A 239 9.47 22.80 5.28
CA GLN A 239 10.57 22.05 4.62
C GLN A 239 11.31 21.12 5.60
N GLY A 240 10.58 20.51 6.53
CA GLY A 240 11.13 19.60 7.52
C GLY A 240 11.74 20.28 8.76
N ALA A 241 11.68 21.60 8.87
CA ALA A 241 12.22 22.32 10.02
C ALA A 241 11.40 22.11 11.31
N ASN A 242 10.08 21.97 11.16
CA ASN A 242 9.20 21.67 12.29
C ASN A 242 9.13 20.14 12.48
N LYS A 243 10.08 19.61 13.23
CA LYS A 243 9.91 18.29 13.83
C LYS A 243 8.83 18.43 14.91
N ILE A 244 7.61 18.05 14.58
CA ILE A 244 6.57 17.93 15.60
C ILE A 244 6.93 16.68 16.40
N GLU A 245 7.47 16.87 17.60
CA GLU A 245 7.63 15.81 18.57
C GLU A 245 6.25 15.34 18.98
N GLY A 246 5.96 14.09 18.69
CA GLY A 246 4.68 13.47 18.98
C GLY A 246 4.18 12.68 17.79
N THR A 247 3.45 11.65 18.08
CA THR A 247 2.98 10.62 17.17
C THR A 247 2.46 11.14 15.83
N PRO A 248 2.88 10.54 14.71
CA PRO A 248 2.37 10.86 13.38
C PRO A 248 0.88 10.51 13.18
N TYR A 249 0.22 9.86 14.13
CA TYR A 249 -1.19 9.41 14.00
C TYR A 249 -1.92 9.34 15.34
#